data_bc6a6693dc8c26c7a54c518889247855
#
_entry.id   bc6a6693dc8c26c7a54c518889247855
#
_cell.length_a   1.000
_cell.length_b   1.000
_cell.length_c   1.000
_cell.angle_alpha   90.00
_cell.angle_beta   90.00
_cell.angle_gamma   90.00
#
_symmetry.space_group_name_H-M   'P 1'
#
loop_
_entity.id
_entity.type
_entity.pdbx_description
1 polymer ?
#
loop_
_entity_poly.entity_id
_entity_poly.type
_entity_poly.pdbx_seq_one_letter_code
_entity_poly.pdbx_strand_id
1 'polypeptide(L)'
;MLSLFNQPMSKSMSYLESNLSKDNEQLSVDKLSKALELTDSNETSKEEKKILKGIVNFGNVETRQIMCPRVDVFALESNKTKNDIVDELISNGFSRVPVFEDNLDKILGVLYVKDLLPHLEKDDFDWISLLRKPLYIPENKKLDDLLTEFKTKKIHMAIV
;
A
#
# COMPACT_ATOMS: atom_id res chain seq x y z
N MET A 1 23.23 18.31 42.24
CA MET A 1 23.33 16.86 42.15
C MET A 1 21.96 16.21 42.17
N LEU A 2 21.11 16.50 41.18
CA LEU A 2 19.71 16.01 41.11
C LEU A 2 19.20 16.04 39.62
N SER A 3 19.94 15.39 38.71
CA SER A 3 19.55 15.41 37.28
C SER A 3 19.51 14.02 36.62
N LEU A 4 19.57 12.94 37.39
CA LEU A 4 19.73 11.57 36.84
C LEU A 4 18.46 10.69 36.90
N PHE A 5 17.32 11.23 37.35
CA PHE A 5 16.09 10.40 37.57
C PHE A 5 14.96 10.60 36.56
N ASN A 6 15.10 11.51 35.60
CA ASN A 6 13.98 11.89 34.72
C ASN A 6 13.95 11.23 33.33
N GLN A 7 14.95 10.45 32.91
CA GLN A 7 14.97 9.87 31.56
C GLN A 7 14.23 8.53 31.37
N PRO A 8 14.16 7.60 32.31
CA PRO A 8 13.43 6.34 32.07
C PRO A 8 11.92 6.47 32.20
N MET A 9 11.41 7.44 33.00
CA MET A 9 9.96 7.61 33.19
C MET A 9 9.25 8.23 31.98
N SER A 10 9.90 9.09 31.21
CA SER A 10 9.27 9.70 30.03
C SER A 10 9.07 8.69 28.87
N LYS A 11 9.99 7.74 28.69
CA LYS A 11 9.87 6.69 27.67
C LYS A 11 8.82 5.64 28.04
N SER A 12 8.68 5.27 29.30
CA SER A 12 7.62 4.36 29.75
C SER A 12 6.24 5.02 29.70
N MET A 13 6.16 6.33 30.00
CA MET A 13 4.92 7.11 29.93
C MET A 13 4.44 7.25 28.48
N SER A 14 5.32 7.57 27.52
CA SER A 14 4.96 7.65 26.10
C SER A 14 4.53 6.29 25.51
N TYR A 15 5.12 5.19 25.98
CA TYR A 15 4.71 3.84 25.58
C TYR A 15 3.34 3.47 26.14
N LEU A 16 3.05 3.86 27.39
CA LEU A 16 1.73 3.65 27.99
C LEU A 16 0.66 4.53 27.34
N GLU A 17 0.96 5.80 27.04
CA GLU A 17 0.05 6.70 26.32
C GLU A 17 -0.27 6.19 24.91
N SER A 18 0.72 5.64 24.19
CA SER A 18 0.50 5.07 22.85
C SER A 18 -0.35 3.80 22.86
N ASN A 19 -0.25 2.98 23.92
CA ASN A 19 -1.08 1.78 24.06
C ASN A 19 -2.50 2.12 24.53
N LEU A 20 -2.66 3.08 25.46
CA LEU A 20 -3.96 3.55 25.92
C LEU A 20 -4.75 4.29 24.83
N SER A 21 -4.07 5.01 23.92
CA SER A 21 -4.73 5.63 22.77
C SER A 21 -5.22 4.60 21.75
N LYS A 22 -4.45 3.54 21.49
CA LYS A 22 -4.86 2.44 20.59
C LYS A 22 -6.06 1.66 21.12
N ASP A 23 -6.09 1.37 22.43
CA ASP A 23 -7.24 0.70 23.05
C ASP A 23 -8.52 1.58 23.02
N ASN A 24 -8.38 2.90 23.16
CA ASN A 24 -9.49 3.82 23.03
C ASN A 24 -10.01 3.97 21.59
N GLU A 25 -9.13 3.92 20.58
CA GLU A 25 -9.52 3.90 19.17
C GLU A 25 -10.27 2.62 18.80
N GLN A 26 -9.82 1.46 19.26
CA GLN A 26 -10.45 0.18 19.00
C GLN A 26 -11.84 0.08 19.64
N LEU A 27 -11.99 0.56 20.87
CA LEU A 27 -13.28 0.69 21.56
C LEU A 27 -14.22 1.68 20.85
N SER A 28 -13.69 2.71 20.23
CA SER A 28 -14.45 3.69 19.43
C SER A 28 -14.97 3.08 18.13
N VAL A 29 -14.13 2.32 17.42
CA VAL A 29 -14.48 1.61 16.18
C VAL A 29 -15.56 0.56 16.41
N ASP A 30 -15.46 -0.23 17.49
CA ASP A 30 -16.47 -1.23 17.86
C ASP A 30 -17.82 -0.61 18.20
N LYS A 31 -17.81 0.53 18.91
CA LYS A 31 -19.03 1.29 19.21
C LYS A 31 -19.70 1.86 17.96
N LEU A 32 -18.89 2.38 17.02
CA LEU A 32 -19.38 2.88 15.74
C LEU A 32 -19.92 1.74 14.86
N SER A 33 -19.26 0.60 14.81
CA SER A 33 -19.76 -0.59 14.10
C SER A 33 -21.11 -1.07 14.64
N LYS A 34 -21.26 -1.13 15.98
CA LYS A 34 -22.54 -1.46 16.62
C LYS A 34 -23.63 -0.44 16.35
N ALA A 35 -23.31 0.87 16.40
CA ALA A 35 -24.25 1.92 16.08
C ALA A 35 -24.77 1.82 14.64
N LEU A 36 -23.88 1.51 13.68
CA LEU A 36 -24.26 1.26 12.29
C LEU A 36 -25.16 0.02 12.11
N GLU A 37 -24.99 -1.00 12.94
CA GLU A 37 -25.86 -2.18 12.94
C GLU A 37 -27.27 -1.90 13.44
N LEU A 38 -27.37 -0.99 14.42
CA LEU A 38 -28.64 -0.58 15.02
C LEU A 38 -29.41 0.48 14.21
N THR A 39 -28.77 1.06 13.18
CA THR A 39 -29.43 2.06 12.30
C THR A 39 -30.46 1.37 11.43
N ASP A 40 -31.69 1.84 11.49
CA ASP A 40 -32.84 1.27 10.76
C ASP A 40 -32.61 1.24 9.24
N SER A 41 -33.08 0.16 8.61
CA SER A 41 -32.91 -0.09 7.17
C SER A 41 -33.76 0.84 6.28
N ASN A 42 -34.55 1.71 6.90
CA ASN A 42 -35.41 2.65 6.15
C ASN A 42 -34.69 3.96 5.77
N GLU A 43 -33.56 4.30 6.43
CA GLU A 43 -32.83 5.55 6.19
C GLU A 43 -31.54 5.35 5.39
N THR A 44 -31.01 4.12 5.31
CA THR A 44 -29.72 3.86 4.68
C THR A 44 -29.79 2.58 3.85
N SER A 45 -29.37 2.64 2.60
CA SER A 45 -29.33 1.47 1.72
C SER A 45 -28.29 0.43 2.21
N LYS A 46 -28.46 -0.83 1.81
CA LYS A 46 -27.49 -1.90 2.15
C LYS A 46 -26.07 -1.59 1.65
N GLU A 47 -25.97 -0.88 0.53
CA GLU A 47 -24.70 -0.48 -0.08
C GLU A 47 -24.01 0.61 0.73
N GLU A 48 -24.75 1.62 1.17
CA GLU A 48 -24.23 2.69 2.04
C GLU A 48 -23.73 2.15 3.38
N LYS A 49 -24.48 1.23 4.00
CA LYS A 49 -24.05 0.54 5.22
C LYS A 49 -22.76 -0.24 5.01
N LYS A 50 -22.58 -0.90 3.86
CA LYS A 50 -21.35 -1.63 3.52
C LYS A 50 -20.17 -0.68 3.40
N ILE A 51 -20.36 0.47 2.76
CA ILE A 51 -19.32 1.51 2.61
C ILE A 51 -18.93 2.06 3.98
N LEU A 52 -19.91 2.44 4.82
CA LEU A 52 -19.66 2.96 6.16
C LEU A 52 -18.92 1.96 7.05
N LYS A 53 -19.30 0.68 7.04
CA LYS A 53 -18.56 -0.38 7.73
C LYS A 53 -17.14 -0.53 7.20
N GLY A 54 -16.93 -0.41 5.90
CA GLY A 54 -15.61 -0.42 5.29
C GLY A 54 -14.72 0.72 5.80
N ILE A 55 -15.26 1.93 5.90
CA ILE A 55 -14.54 3.11 6.41
C ILE A 55 -14.17 2.92 7.89
N VAL A 56 -15.12 2.49 8.72
CA VAL A 56 -14.89 2.28 10.17
C VAL A 56 -13.81 1.22 10.42
N ASN A 57 -13.79 0.16 9.62
CA ASN A 57 -12.84 -0.94 9.79
C ASN A 57 -11.50 -0.72 9.04
N PHE A 58 -11.38 0.31 8.22
CA PHE A 58 -10.23 0.53 7.34
C PHE A 58 -8.89 0.51 8.08
N GLY A 59 -8.80 1.16 9.24
CA GLY A 59 -7.61 1.19 10.07
C GLY A 59 -7.23 -0.18 10.68
N ASN A 60 -8.16 -1.13 10.74
CA ASN A 60 -7.91 -2.47 11.26
C ASN A 60 -7.50 -3.48 10.19
N VAL A 61 -7.71 -3.17 8.91
CA VAL A 61 -7.39 -4.06 7.80
C VAL A 61 -5.89 -4.10 7.57
N GLU A 62 -5.33 -5.28 7.38
CA GLU A 62 -3.92 -5.49 7.05
C GLU A 62 -3.72 -5.63 5.55
N THR A 63 -2.53 -5.25 5.07
CA THR A 63 -2.16 -5.30 3.64
C THR A 63 -2.41 -6.67 3.03
N ARG A 64 -2.11 -7.78 3.74
CA ARG A 64 -2.33 -9.16 3.25
C ARG A 64 -3.77 -9.47 2.86
N GLN A 65 -4.75 -8.72 3.40
CA GLN A 65 -6.17 -8.95 3.13
C GLN A 65 -6.62 -8.35 1.79
N ILE A 66 -5.84 -7.43 1.21
CA ILE A 66 -6.18 -6.72 -0.03
C ILE A 66 -5.09 -6.78 -1.10
N MET A 67 -3.90 -7.31 -0.79
CA MET A 67 -2.81 -7.41 -1.76
C MET A 67 -3.18 -8.33 -2.92
N CYS A 68 -2.63 -8.05 -4.10
CA CYS A 68 -2.71 -8.95 -5.24
C CYS A 68 -1.80 -10.17 -4.96
N PRO A 69 -2.32 -11.40 -5.01
CA PRO A 69 -1.50 -12.61 -4.86
C PRO A 69 -0.43 -12.70 -5.94
N ARG A 70 0.73 -13.27 -5.59
CA ARG A 70 1.88 -13.40 -6.50
C ARG A 70 1.54 -14.04 -7.85
N VAL A 71 0.63 -15.00 -7.86
CA VAL A 71 0.21 -15.73 -9.06
C VAL A 71 -0.61 -14.88 -10.03
N ASP A 72 -1.20 -13.79 -9.55
CA ASP A 72 -2.05 -12.88 -10.32
C ASP A 72 -1.32 -11.58 -10.70
N VAL A 73 -0.06 -11.40 -10.23
CA VAL A 73 0.71 -10.19 -10.53
C VAL A 73 1.22 -10.23 -11.95
N PHE A 74 0.84 -9.23 -12.75
CA PHE A 74 1.50 -8.94 -14.00
C PHE A 74 2.84 -8.23 -13.73
N ALA A 75 3.96 -8.81 -14.18
CA ALA A 75 5.29 -8.26 -14.03
C ALA A 75 6.11 -8.52 -15.29
N LEU A 76 7.09 -7.67 -15.55
CA LEU A 76 7.98 -7.77 -16.71
C LEU A 76 9.35 -8.33 -16.32
N GLU A 77 9.90 -9.19 -17.18
CA GLU A 77 11.27 -9.65 -17.02
C GLU A 77 12.26 -8.66 -17.63
N SER A 78 13.37 -8.42 -16.93
CA SER A 78 14.34 -7.36 -17.30
C SER A 78 15.12 -7.66 -18.58
N ASN A 79 15.19 -8.92 -19.02
CA ASN A 79 15.89 -9.36 -20.24
C ASN A 79 15.11 -9.11 -21.54
N LYS A 80 13.83 -8.68 -21.44
CA LYS A 80 12.97 -8.41 -22.61
C LYS A 80 13.40 -7.16 -23.36
N THR A 81 13.18 -7.17 -24.67
CA THR A 81 13.39 -5.98 -25.51
C THR A 81 12.31 -4.93 -25.25
N LYS A 82 12.61 -3.67 -25.59
CA LYS A 82 11.63 -2.57 -25.48
C LYS A 82 10.35 -2.88 -26.26
N ASN A 83 10.44 -3.45 -27.45
CA ASN A 83 9.27 -3.74 -28.28
C ASN A 83 8.39 -4.83 -27.65
N ASP A 84 8.97 -5.87 -27.12
CA ASP A 84 8.22 -6.95 -26.44
C ASP A 84 7.44 -6.39 -25.24
N ILE A 85 8.07 -5.54 -24.41
CA ILE A 85 7.38 -4.96 -23.26
C ILE A 85 6.28 -3.98 -23.65
N VAL A 86 6.42 -3.23 -24.74
CA VAL A 86 5.37 -2.31 -25.22
C VAL A 86 4.11 -3.07 -25.59
N ASP A 87 4.22 -4.18 -26.33
CA ASP A 87 3.10 -5.01 -26.73
C ASP A 87 2.39 -5.63 -25.51
N GLU A 88 3.16 -6.10 -24.53
CA GLU A 88 2.61 -6.63 -23.28
C GLU A 88 1.91 -5.56 -22.44
N LEU A 89 2.48 -4.34 -22.37
CA LEU A 89 1.90 -3.23 -21.62
C LEU A 89 0.58 -2.75 -22.24
N ILE A 90 0.50 -2.70 -23.58
CA ILE A 90 -0.72 -2.34 -24.30
C ILE A 90 -1.81 -3.38 -24.05
N SER A 91 -1.46 -4.66 -24.12
CA SER A 91 -2.40 -5.77 -23.96
C SER A 91 -2.99 -5.85 -22.54
N ASN A 92 -2.19 -5.52 -21.51
CA ASN A 92 -2.60 -5.63 -20.11
C ASN A 92 -3.14 -4.33 -19.51
N GLY A 93 -2.80 -3.16 -20.05
CA GLY A 93 -3.37 -1.85 -19.66
C GLY A 93 -2.93 -1.31 -18.30
N PHE A 94 -1.90 -1.86 -17.67
CA PHE A 94 -1.41 -1.40 -16.37
C PHE A 94 -0.55 -0.14 -16.50
N SER A 95 -0.70 0.80 -15.57
CA SER A 95 0.09 2.04 -15.54
C SER A 95 1.43 1.91 -14.79
N ARG A 96 1.55 0.91 -13.93
CA ARG A 96 2.75 0.63 -13.11
C ARG A 96 2.95 -0.86 -13.05
N VAL A 97 4.15 -1.30 -13.40
CA VAL A 97 4.44 -2.73 -13.53
C VAL A 97 5.74 -3.04 -12.81
N PRO A 98 5.77 -4.02 -11.90
CA PRO A 98 7.00 -4.52 -11.31
C PRO A 98 7.89 -5.12 -12.39
N VAL A 99 9.20 -4.91 -12.26
CA VAL A 99 10.20 -5.52 -13.13
C VAL A 99 11.12 -6.39 -12.29
N PHE A 100 11.32 -7.62 -12.72
CA PHE A 100 12.10 -8.61 -12.00
C PHE A 100 13.27 -9.13 -12.84
N GLU A 101 14.27 -9.70 -12.17
CA GLU A 101 15.38 -10.42 -12.78
C GLU A 101 15.33 -11.88 -12.33
N ASP A 102 15.39 -12.81 -13.27
CA ASP A 102 15.32 -14.27 -13.11
C ASP A 102 13.99 -14.76 -12.52
N ASN A 103 13.54 -14.21 -11.39
CA ASN A 103 12.30 -14.59 -10.72
C ASN A 103 11.66 -13.42 -9.96
N LEU A 104 10.39 -13.58 -9.58
CA LEU A 104 9.62 -12.54 -8.88
C LEU A 104 10.13 -12.23 -7.46
N ASP A 105 11.07 -12.97 -6.91
CA ASP A 105 11.69 -12.66 -5.62
C ASP A 105 12.75 -11.56 -5.76
N LYS A 106 13.24 -11.32 -7.00
CA LYS A 106 14.25 -10.33 -7.29
C LYS A 106 13.65 -9.16 -8.09
N ILE A 107 12.91 -8.30 -7.43
CA ILE A 107 12.33 -7.11 -8.06
C ILE A 107 13.41 -6.04 -8.19
N LEU A 108 13.72 -5.65 -9.43
CA LEU A 108 14.66 -4.56 -9.74
C LEU A 108 14.05 -3.18 -9.52
N GLY A 109 12.75 -3.03 -9.84
CA GLY A 109 12.09 -1.75 -9.76
C GLY A 109 10.64 -1.80 -10.22
N VAL A 110 10.04 -0.62 -10.32
CA VAL A 110 8.70 -0.42 -10.88
C VAL A 110 8.80 0.47 -12.12
N LEU A 111 8.35 -0.05 -13.25
CA LEU A 111 8.22 0.73 -14.48
C LEU A 111 6.90 1.52 -14.43
N TYR A 112 7.00 2.82 -14.62
CA TYR A 112 5.84 3.67 -14.89
C TYR A 112 5.67 3.79 -16.40
N VAL A 113 4.59 3.25 -16.95
CA VAL A 113 4.36 3.19 -18.41
C VAL A 113 4.44 4.58 -19.06
N LYS A 114 3.95 5.60 -18.38
CA LYS A 114 4.05 7.01 -18.86
C LYS A 114 5.48 7.49 -19.09
N ASP A 115 6.44 6.98 -18.32
CA ASP A 115 7.85 7.39 -18.44
C ASP A 115 8.50 6.74 -19.70
N LEU A 116 7.92 5.67 -20.24
CA LEU A 116 8.35 5.03 -21.48
C LEU A 116 7.89 5.80 -22.73
N LEU A 117 6.74 6.50 -22.65
CA LEU A 117 6.13 7.15 -23.85
C LEU A 117 7.08 8.07 -24.64
N PRO A 118 7.92 8.93 -24.02
CA PRO A 118 8.85 9.79 -24.75
C PRO A 118 9.97 9.03 -25.48
N HIS A 119 10.11 7.73 -25.23
CA HIS A 119 11.21 6.91 -25.74
C HIS A 119 10.74 5.81 -26.71
N LEU A 120 9.46 5.82 -27.10
CA LEU A 120 8.90 4.78 -27.99
C LEU A 120 9.59 4.75 -29.36
N GLU A 121 9.94 5.90 -29.92
CA GLU A 121 10.57 6.03 -31.25
C GLU A 121 12.08 5.76 -31.26
N LYS A 122 12.71 5.54 -30.08
CA LYS A 122 14.15 5.29 -29.98
C LYS A 122 14.44 3.79 -30.00
N ASP A 123 15.06 3.27 -31.04
CA ASP A 123 15.29 1.81 -31.17
C ASP A 123 16.20 1.22 -30.10
N ASP A 124 17.31 1.90 -29.75
CA ASP A 124 18.32 1.43 -28.80
C ASP A 124 18.18 2.09 -27.39
N PHE A 125 16.97 2.21 -26.90
CA PHE A 125 16.76 2.81 -25.59
C PHE A 125 16.77 1.75 -24.47
N ASP A 126 17.65 1.93 -23.48
CA ASP A 126 17.67 1.13 -22.26
C ASP A 126 16.50 1.53 -21.35
N TRP A 127 15.40 0.77 -21.45
CA TRP A 127 14.19 1.01 -20.67
C TRP A 127 14.36 0.66 -19.18
N ILE A 128 15.37 -0.16 -18.82
CA ILE A 128 15.68 -0.49 -17.41
C ILE A 128 16.11 0.76 -16.64
N SER A 129 16.74 1.72 -17.32
CA SER A 129 17.12 3.01 -16.71
C SER A 129 15.95 3.85 -16.20
N LEU A 130 14.71 3.57 -16.65
CA LEU A 130 13.49 4.25 -16.18
C LEU A 130 12.92 3.65 -14.88
N LEU A 131 13.45 2.54 -14.41
CA LEU A 131 12.91 1.87 -13.22
C LEU A 131 13.04 2.75 -11.97
N ARG A 132 11.93 2.85 -11.25
CA ARG A 132 11.88 3.53 -9.97
C ARG A 132 12.06 2.53 -8.85
N LYS A 133 12.75 2.94 -7.78
CA LYS A 133 12.96 2.11 -6.59
C LYS A 133 11.61 1.65 -6.02
N PRO A 134 11.41 0.35 -5.78
CA PRO A 134 10.19 -0.16 -5.19
C PRO A 134 10.12 0.19 -3.70
N LEU A 135 8.91 0.39 -3.19
CA LEU A 135 8.64 0.42 -1.77
C LEU A 135 8.32 -0.99 -1.31
N TYR A 136 9.09 -1.52 -0.37
CA TYR A 136 8.79 -2.79 0.29
C TYR A 136 8.06 -2.53 1.60
N ILE A 137 7.03 -3.31 1.86
CA ILE A 137 6.24 -3.23 3.09
C ILE A 137 5.97 -4.65 3.63
N PRO A 138 5.82 -4.81 4.94
CA PRO A 138 5.42 -6.09 5.52
C PRO A 138 3.92 -6.34 5.29
N GLU A 139 3.54 -7.61 5.14
CA GLU A 139 2.16 -8.04 4.90
C GLU A 139 1.15 -7.66 5.99
N ASN A 140 1.63 -7.50 7.23
CA ASN A 140 0.82 -7.11 8.39
C ASN A 140 0.68 -5.61 8.59
N LYS A 141 1.20 -4.79 7.66
CA LYS A 141 1.05 -3.32 7.72
C LYS A 141 -0.42 -2.94 7.61
N LYS A 142 -0.89 -2.03 8.48
CA LYS A 142 -2.25 -1.52 8.45
C LYS A 142 -2.47 -0.58 7.26
N LEU A 143 -3.71 -0.59 6.72
CA LEU A 143 -4.02 0.17 5.50
C LEU A 143 -4.00 1.69 5.69
N ASP A 144 -4.35 2.19 6.86
CA ASP A 144 -4.27 3.61 7.21
C ASP A 144 -2.82 4.11 7.23
N ASP A 145 -1.90 3.34 7.84
CA ASP A 145 -0.46 3.60 7.82
C ASP A 145 0.09 3.55 6.40
N LEU A 146 -0.32 2.54 5.60
CA LEU A 146 0.09 2.40 4.21
C LEU A 146 -0.40 3.56 3.35
N LEU A 147 -1.65 3.97 3.52
CA LEU A 147 -2.23 5.10 2.80
C LEU A 147 -1.50 6.41 3.14
N THR A 148 -1.17 6.61 4.41
CA THR A 148 -0.39 7.76 4.86
C THR A 148 1.00 7.78 4.24
N GLU A 149 1.67 6.63 4.19
CA GLU A 149 2.98 6.49 3.55
C GLU A 149 2.91 6.75 2.04
N PHE A 150 1.90 6.21 1.35
CA PHE A 150 1.67 6.47 -0.08
C PHE A 150 1.47 7.95 -0.39
N LYS A 151 0.66 8.65 0.43
CA LYS A 151 0.44 10.09 0.29
C LYS A 151 1.72 10.89 0.52
N THR A 152 2.47 10.57 1.58
CA THR A 152 3.70 11.27 1.95
C THR A 152 4.79 11.09 0.90
N LYS A 153 4.97 9.86 0.40
CA LYS A 153 5.98 9.52 -0.60
C LYS A 153 5.52 9.77 -2.04
N LYS A 154 4.24 10.14 -2.25
CA LYS A 154 3.61 10.33 -3.57
C LYS A 154 3.77 9.12 -4.50
N ILE A 155 3.61 7.92 -3.95
CA ILE A 155 3.66 6.64 -4.65
C ILE A 155 2.31 5.93 -4.54
N HIS A 156 2.07 4.96 -5.42
CA HIS A 156 0.78 4.27 -5.52
C HIS A 156 0.93 2.75 -5.69
N MET A 157 2.11 2.22 -5.44
CA MET A 157 2.41 0.79 -5.50
C MET A 157 3.48 0.46 -4.46
N ALA A 158 3.32 -0.67 -3.80
CA ALA A 158 4.31 -1.27 -2.92
C ALA A 158 4.42 -2.76 -3.22
N ILE A 159 5.56 -3.34 -2.88
CA ILE A 159 5.82 -4.78 -2.94
C ILE A 159 5.71 -5.33 -1.51
N VAL A 160 5.03 -6.45 -1.35
CA VAL A 160 4.82 -7.13 -0.06
C VAL A 160 5.73 -8.34 0.03
#